data_c1841d57ac29a234076dd8de450cc399
#
_entry.id   c1841d57ac29a234076dd8de450cc399
#
_cell.length_a   1.000
_cell.length_b   1.000
_cell.length_c   1.000
_cell.angle_alpha   90.00
_cell.angle_beta   90.00
_cell.angle_gamma   90.00
#
_symmetry.space_group_name_H-M   'P 1'
#
loop_
_entity.id
_entity.type
_entity.pdbx_description
1 polymer ?
#
loop_
_entity_poly.entity_id
_entity_poly.type
_entity_poly.pdbx_seq_one_letter_code
_entity_poly.pdbx_strand_id
1 'polypeptide(L)'
;MLFNFSAQFVDQFTALNVFRYITFRTGGAMLTALIVSFICGPYIIRLLKSYQTEGQPIREDGPEGHILTKAGTPTMGGFMILLALVLATLLWADLRNGYIWAALVVTVAFGLIGFFDDYAKVSLNNSKGIPGKLKLLLQMVFALAATIWIMSLTSSPLATSLALPFFKSVLIDLGWFFVVFCILVIVGASNAVNLTDGLDGLAIGPVMIAASVFAIISYLVGNSIFSDYLQVHYVPGAGELTVFCGALVGAGLGFLWFNAPPAMVFMGDTGSLSMGAALGSVSVVTKHELVLVIVGGLFVLETVSVIVQVVSFKLTGKRVFQMAPLHHHFEKKGWAEPTIVIRFWIIAMILALAGLATLKLR
;
A
#
# COMPACT_ATOMS: atom_id res chain seq x y z
N MET A 1 -5.63 -20.75 -4.51
CA MET A 1 -5.29 -22.15 -4.80
C MET A 1 -6.05 -23.11 -3.88
N LEU A 2 -5.89 -23.01 -2.56
CA LEU A 2 -6.62 -23.84 -1.58
C LEU A 2 -8.14 -23.75 -1.75
N PHE A 3 -8.69 -22.55 -1.98
CA PHE A 3 -10.12 -22.36 -2.23
C PHE A 3 -10.61 -23.18 -3.42
N ASN A 4 -9.91 -23.11 -4.55
CA ASN A 4 -10.34 -23.82 -5.78
C ASN A 4 -10.15 -25.34 -5.65
N PHE A 5 -9.12 -25.77 -4.90
CA PHE A 5 -8.89 -27.18 -4.63
C PHE A 5 -9.94 -27.74 -3.64
N SER A 6 -10.18 -27.03 -2.52
CA SER A 6 -11.14 -27.48 -1.52
C SER A 6 -12.56 -27.61 -2.09
N ALA A 7 -12.95 -26.71 -3.01
CA ALA A 7 -14.27 -26.74 -3.65
C ALA A 7 -14.57 -28.04 -4.40
N GLN A 8 -13.52 -28.78 -4.86
CA GLN A 8 -13.69 -30.06 -5.55
C GLN A 8 -13.92 -31.26 -4.61
N PHE A 9 -13.52 -31.12 -3.35
CA PHE A 9 -13.53 -32.21 -2.38
C PHE A 9 -14.48 -31.97 -1.18
N VAL A 10 -15.26 -30.90 -1.18
CA VAL A 10 -16.20 -30.56 -0.09
C VAL A 10 -17.22 -31.68 0.14
N ASP A 11 -17.70 -32.33 -0.93
CA ASP A 11 -18.69 -33.40 -0.83
C ASP A 11 -18.12 -34.66 -0.16
N GLN A 12 -16.79 -34.86 -0.23
CA GLN A 12 -16.11 -35.97 0.41
C GLN A 12 -15.65 -35.64 1.85
N PHE A 13 -15.25 -34.41 2.07
CA PHE A 13 -14.72 -33.91 3.34
C PHE A 13 -15.39 -32.59 3.76
N THR A 14 -16.45 -32.70 4.56
CA THR A 14 -17.26 -31.57 5.02
C THR A 14 -16.43 -30.46 5.72
N ALA A 15 -15.33 -30.84 6.38
CA ALA A 15 -14.41 -29.86 7.00
C ALA A 15 -13.84 -28.85 6.02
N LEU A 16 -13.71 -29.23 4.73
CA LEU A 16 -13.20 -28.32 3.70
C LEU A 16 -14.18 -27.17 3.37
N ASN A 17 -15.42 -27.25 3.83
CA ASN A 17 -16.40 -26.18 3.65
C ASN A 17 -15.95 -24.85 4.29
N VAL A 18 -15.06 -24.91 5.30
CA VAL A 18 -14.50 -23.71 5.95
C VAL A 18 -13.79 -22.78 4.96
N PHE A 19 -13.20 -23.31 3.88
CA PHE A 19 -12.53 -22.52 2.85
C PHE A 19 -13.47 -21.67 1.99
N ARG A 20 -14.79 -21.90 2.07
CA ARG A 20 -15.81 -21.04 1.41
C ARG A 20 -15.94 -19.69 2.10
N TYR A 21 -15.62 -19.58 3.38
CA TYR A 21 -15.75 -18.35 4.13
C TYR A 21 -14.58 -17.41 3.89
N ILE A 22 -14.87 -16.21 3.35
CA ILE A 22 -13.86 -15.17 3.06
C ILE A 22 -13.08 -14.80 4.33
N THR A 23 -13.77 -14.69 5.48
CA THR A 23 -13.16 -14.35 6.76
C THR A 23 -12.10 -15.36 7.20
N PHE A 24 -12.38 -16.67 7.04
CA PHE A 24 -11.42 -17.73 7.33
C PHE A 24 -10.21 -17.64 6.40
N ARG A 25 -10.44 -17.44 5.10
CA ARG A 25 -9.36 -17.29 4.11
C ARG A 25 -8.52 -16.05 4.36
N THR A 26 -9.14 -14.96 4.79
CA THR A 26 -8.44 -13.71 5.16
C THR A 26 -7.49 -13.94 6.34
N GLY A 27 -7.99 -14.59 7.41
CA GLY A 27 -7.14 -14.96 8.55
C GLY A 27 -6.01 -15.90 8.16
N GLY A 28 -6.31 -16.91 7.32
CA GLY A 28 -5.31 -17.83 6.78
C GLY A 28 -4.25 -17.12 5.92
N ALA A 29 -4.67 -16.20 5.05
CA ALA A 29 -3.75 -15.40 4.23
C ALA A 29 -2.84 -14.51 5.09
N MET A 30 -3.41 -13.83 6.08
CA MET A 30 -2.68 -13.00 7.03
C MET A 30 -1.61 -13.79 7.79
N LEU A 31 -1.99 -14.94 8.37
CA LEU A 31 -1.06 -15.81 9.10
C LEU A 31 0.01 -16.39 8.18
N THR A 32 -0.36 -16.82 6.97
CA THR A 32 0.59 -17.37 5.99
C THR A 32 1.62 -16.30 5.60
N ALA A 33 1.18 -15.08 5.29
CA ALA A 33 2.09 -13.99 4.95
C ALA A 33 3.04 -13.65 6.09
N LEU A 34 2.54 -13.60 7.33
CA LEU A 34 3.35 -13.39 8.53
C LEU A 34 4.41 -14.49 8.71
N ILE A 35 4.02 -15.76 8.60
CA ILE A 35 4.92 -16.91 8.75
C ILE A 35 5.98 -16.91 7.62
N VAL A 36 5.58 -16.66 6.38
CA VAL A 36 6.52 -16.55 5.25
C VAL A 36 7.55 -15.45 5.50
N SER A 37 7.10 -14.29 5.99
CA SER A 37 8.01 -13.18 6.34
C SER A 37 8.99 -13.58 7.45
N PHE A 38 8.55 -14.28 8.49
CA PHE A 38 9.43 -14.73 9.58
C PHE A 38 10.45 -15.77 9.13
N ILE A 39 10.06 -16.70 8.26
CA ILE A 39 10.96 -17.75 7.75
C ILE A 39 11.95 -17.15 6.75
N CYS A 40 11.47 -16.36 5.78
CA CYS A 40 12.30 -15.83 4.70
C CYS A 40 13.10 -14.58 5.12
N GLY A 41 12.59 -13.81 6.09
CA GLY A 41 13.18 -12.52 6.50
C GLY A 41 14.67 -12.60 6.86
N PRO A 42 15.09 -13.46 7.81
CA PRO A 42 16.50 -13.56 8.17
C PRO A 42 17.41 -13.98 7.02
N TYR A 43 16.89 -14.81 6.09
CA TYR A 43 17.62 -15.22 4.88
C TYR A 43 17.77 -14.05 3.90
N ILE A 44 16.66 -13.34 3.62
CA ILE A 44 16.66 -12.18 2.72
C ILE A 44 17.55 -11.07 3.26
N ILE A 45 17.49 -10.77 4.56
CA ILE A 45 18.34 -9.74 5.19
C ILE A 45 19.83 -10.11 5.06
N ARG A 46 20.20 -11.37 5.30
CA ARG A 46 21.59 -11.84 5.11
C ARG A 46 22.03 -11.71 3.66
N LEU A 47 21.16 -12.08 2.72
CA LEU A 47 21.44 -11.95 1.29
C LEU A 47 21.65 -10.47 0.90
N LEU A 48 20.74 -9.58 1.32
CA LEU A 48 20.86 -8.15 1.05
C LEU A 48 22.15 -7.56 1.65
N LYS A 49 22.51 -7.93 2.89
CA LYS A 49 23.76 -7.49 3.51
C LYS A 49 25.01 -7.99 2.76
N SER A 50 24.99 -9.18 2.17
CA SER A 50 26.13 -9.68 1.39
C SER A 50 26.35 -8.94 0.08
N TYR A 51 25.26 -8.40 -0.53
CA TYR A 51 25.35 -7.59 -1.75
C TYR A 51 25.51 -6.09 -1.49
N GLN A 52 25.10 -5.60 -0.32
CA GLN A 52 25.10 -4.19 0.07
C GLN A 52 26.05 -3.96 1.26
N THR A 53 27.35 -4.15 1.05
CA THR A 53 28.36 -4.09 2.12
C THR A 53 28.41 -2.73 2.84
N GLU A 54 28.08 -1.65 2.14
CA GLU A 54 28.01 -0.27 2.68
C GLU A 54 26.59 0.13 3.09
N GLY A 55 25.58 -0.74 2.86
CA GLY A 55 24.17 -0.43 3.07
C GLY A 55 23.58 0.51 2.02
N GLN A 56 22.47 1.17 2.35
CA GLN A 56 21.82 2.14 1.46
C GLN A 56 22.63 3.44 1.40
N PRO A 57 22.90 4.02 0.19
CA PRO A 57 23.48 5.34 0.08
C PRO A 57 22.60 6.40 0.76
N ILE A 58 23.09 7.02 1.83
CA ILE A 58 22.37 8.02 2.60
C ILE A 58 22.49 9.37 1.89
N ARG A 59 21.39 10.13 1.83
CA ARG A 59 21.39 11.46 1.23
C ARG A 59 22.15 12.44 2.12
N GLU A 60 23.07 13.20 1.53
CA GLU A 60 23.87 14.23 2.25
C GLU A 60 23.02 15.38 2.80
N ASP A 61 21.86 15.66 2.18
CA ASP A 61 20.91 16.71 2.58
C ASP A 61 19.91 16.25 3.67
N GLY A 62 20.03 14.99 4.12
CA GLY A 62 19.20 14.40 5.18
C GLY A 62 19.58 14.88 6.60
N PRO A 63 18.84 14.41 7.64
CA PRO A 63 19.22 14.64 9.03
C PRO A 63 20.59 14.02 9.35
N GLU A 64 21.49 14.78 10.00
CA GLU A 64 22.85 14.33 10.32
C GLU A 64 22.89 13.05 11.16
N GLY A 65 21.89 12.84 12.03
CA GLY A 65 21.77 11.63 12.85
C GLY A 65 21.64 10.34 12.03
N HIS A 66 21.06 10.40 10.83
CA HIS A 66 20.88 9.23 9.96
C HIS A 66 22.21 8.68 9.44
N ILE A 67 23.20 9.56 9.19
CA ILE A 67 24.53 9.16 8.72
C ILE A 67 25.24 8.27 9.75
N LEU A 68 25.02 8.56 11.03
CA LEU A 68 25.66 7.83 12.13
C LEU A 68 24.92 6.56 12.54
N THR A 69 23.59 6.58 12.54
CA THR A 69 22.75 5.50 13.11
C THR A 69 22.26 4.49 12.07
N LYS A 70 22.12 4.90 10.79
CA LYS A 70 21.53 4.08 9.71
C LYS A 70 22.56 3.54 8.71
N ALA A 71 23.85 3.87 8.89
CA ALA A 71 24.93 3.33 8.05
C ALA A 71 25.00 1.79 8.13
N GLY A 72 25.16 1.14 6.97
CA GLY A 72 25.25 -0.33 6.89
C GLY A 72 23.93 -1.09 6.94
N THR A 73 22.78 -0.40 7.09
CA THR A 73 21.46 -1.05 7.01
C THR A 73 21.09 -1.26 5.54
N PRO A 74 20.79 -2.50 5.10
CA PRO A 74 20.42 -2.77 3.71
C PRO A 74 19.03 -2.25 3.39
N THR A 75 18.83 -1.84 2.14
CA THR A 75 17.51 -1.53 1.55
C THR A 75 16.92 -2.71 0.78
N MET A 76 15.78 -2.52 0.12
CA MET A 76 15.04 -3.53 -0.68
C MET A 76 14.30 -4.56 0.19
N GLY A 77 14.04 -4.28 1.46
CA GLY A 77 13.23 -5.14 2.33
C GLY A 77 11.80 -5.34 1.83
N GLY A 78 11.31 -4.46 0.98
CA GLY A 78 10.04 -4.61 0.27
C GLY A 78 9.91 -5.89 -0.54
N PHE A 79 11.04 -6.51 -0.97
CA PHE A 79 11.02 -7.82 -1.60
C PHE A 79 10.42 -8.91 -0.68
N MET A 80 10.70 -8.86 0.61
CA MET A 80 10.10 -9.77 1.60
C MET A 80 8.58 -9.57 1.68
N ILE A 81 8.12 -8.30 1.69
CA ILE A 81 6.68 -7.99 1.71
C ILE A 81 6.00 -8.56 0.47
N LEU A 82 6.56 -8.29 -0.73
CA LEU A 82 6.01 -8.77 -1.99
C LEU A 82 5.96 -10.30 -2.05
N LEU A 83 7.02 -10.98 -1.66
CA LEU A 83 7.07 -12.44 -1.65
C LEU A 83 5.96 -13.01 -0.75
N ALA A 84 5.84 -12.52 0.47
CA ALA A 84 4.85 -13.00 1.44
C ALA A 84 3.41 -12.69 0.98
N LEU A 85 3.17 -11.47 0.47
CA LEU A 85 1.86 -11.06 -0.05
C LEU A 85 1.43 -11.92 -1.24
N VAL A 86 2.31 -12.09 -2.22
CA VAL A 86 2.00 -12.86 -3.44
C VAL A 86 1.72 -14.32 -3.10
N LEU A 87 2.60 -14.97 -2.32
CA LEU A 87 2.41 -16.36 -1.93
C LEU A 87 1.12 -16.57 -1.13
N ALA A 88 0.85 -15.74 -0.15
CA ALA A 88 -0.37 -15.84 0.66
C ALA A 88 -1.63 -15.59 -0.18
N THR A 89 -1.62 -14.58 -1.05
CA THR A 89 -2.76 -14.30 -1.92
C THR A 89 -3.03 -15.45 -2.90
N LEU A 90 -1.99 -15.97 -3.58
CA LEU A 90 -2.14 -17.09 -4.50
C LEU A 90 -2.63 -18.36 -3.80
N LEU A 91 -2.25 -18.57 -2.55
CA LEU A 91 -2.66 -19.74 -1.79
C LEU A 91 -4.14 -19.65 -1.37
N TRP A 92 -4.60 -18.49 -0.88
CA TRP A 92 -5.90 -18.37 -0.21
C TRP A 92 -7.00 -17.71 -1.03
N ALA A 93 -6.70 -16.83 -1.99
CA ALA A 93 -7.70 -16.14 -2.79
C ALA A 93 -8.32 -17.07 -3.86
N ASP A 94 -9.51 -16.69 -4.33
CA ASP A 94 -10.10 -17.29 -5.52
C ASP A 94 -9.38 -16.74 -6.77
N LEU A 95 -8.57 -17.57 -7.39
CA LEU A 95 -7.78 -17.22 -8.57
C LEU A 95 -8.61 -17.08 -9.87
N ARG A 96 -9.93 -17.32 -9.83
CA ARG A 96 -10.85 -17.02 -10.92
C ARG A 96 -11.29 -15.57 -10.92
N ASN A 97 -11.06 -14.86 -9.81
CA ASN A 97 -11.46 -13.47 -9.67
C ASN A 97 -10.45 -12.53 -10.33
N GLY A 98 -10.89 -11.78 -11.34
CA GLY A 98 -10.05 -10.83 -12.09
C GLY A 98 -9.52 -9.67 -11.25
N TYR A 99 -10.24 -9.22 -10.21
CA TYR A 99 -9.79 -8.15 -9.32
C TYR A 99 -8.56 -8.55 -8.50
N ILE A 100 -8.45 -9.82 -8.09
CA ILE A 100 -7.25 -10.34 -7.41
C ILE A 100 -6.03 -10.22 -8.32
N TRP A 101 -6.18 -10.61 -9.60
CA TRP A 101 -5.09 -10.50 -10.56
C TRP A 101 -4.72 -9.05 -10.87
N ALA A 102 -5.71 -8.16 -11.02
CA ALA A 102 -5.47 -6.74 -11.22
C ALA A 102 -4.67 -6.14 -10.06
N ALA A 103 -5.09 -6.41 -8.81
CA ALA A 103 -4.38 -5.94 -7.62
C ALA A 103 -2.96 -6.53 -7.51
N LEU A 104 -2.78 -7.84 -7.74
CA LEU A 104 -1.47 -8.49 -7.69
C LEU A 104 -0.53 -7.94 -8.77
N VAL A 105 -0.99 -7.83 -10.02
CA VAL A 105 -0.16 -7.37 -11.15
C VAL A 105 0.31 -5.93 -10.92
N VAL A 106 -0.59 -5.04 -10.48
CA VAL A 106 -0.23 -3.65 -10.16
C VAL A 106 0.81 -3.62 -9.04
N THR A 107 0.56 -4.34 -7.96
CA THR A 107 1.45 -4.38 -6.80
C THR A 107 2.85 -4.87 -7.18
N VAL A 108 2.93 -5.96 -7.94
CA VAL A 108 4.20 -6.53 -8.40
C VAL A 108 4.89 -5.62 -9.40
N ALA A 109 4.14 -5.03 -10.36
CA ALA A 109 4.72 -4.12 -11.36
C ALA A 109 5.34 -2.88 -10.70
N PHE A 110 4.65 -2.26 -9.74
CA PHE A 110 5.19 -1.12 -8.99
C PHE A 110 6.36 -1.54 -8.10
N GLY A 111 6.30 -2.74 -7.53
CA GLY A 111 7.41 -3.32 -6.80
C GLY A 111 8.65 -3.55 -7.67
N LEU A 112 8.48 -4.00 -8.91
CA LEU A 112 9.58 -4.14 -9.87
C LEU A 112 10.17 -2.79 -10.26
N ILE A 113 9.35 -1.76 -10.49
CA ILE A 113 9.85 -0.39 -10.73
C ILE A 113 10.71 0.06 -9.54
N GLY A 114 10.22 -0.15 -8.32
CA GLY A 114 10.97 0.17 -7.10
C GLY A 114 12.26 -0.65 -6.97
N PHE A 115 12.20 -1.95 -7.29
CA PHE A 115 13.35 -2.83 -7.26
C PHE A 115 14.46 -2.35 -8.19
N PHE A 116 14.14 -1.99 -9.43
CA PHE A 116 15.14 -1.46 -10.36
C PHE A 116 15.69 -0.11 -9.91
N ASP A 117 14.86 0.73 -9.27
CA ASP A 117 15.31 2.00 -8.69
C ASP A 117 16.30 1.78 -7.54
N ASP A 118 15.93 0.92 -6.58
CA ASP A 118 16.79 0.56 -5.45
C ASP A 118 18.08 -0.13 -5.92
N TYR A 119 17.97 -1.06 -6.88
CA TYR A 119 19.13 -1.73 -7.46
C TYR A 119 20.09 -0.74 -8.14
N ALA A 120 19.57 0.22 -8.89
CA ALA A 120 20.37 1.26 -9.51
C ALA A 120 21.08 2.14 -8.47
N LYS A 121 20.42 2.48 -7.36
CA LYS A 121 21.02 3.24 -6.25
C LYS A 121 22.18 2.48 -5.61
N VAL A 122 21.98 1.18 -5.35
CA VAL A 122 23.00 0.34 -4.69
C VAL A 122 24.17 0.05 -5.65
N SER A 123 23.88 -0.37 -6.89
CA SER A 123 24.92 -0.78 -7.85
C SER A 123 25.80 0.37 -8.32
N LEU A 124 25.24 1.59 -8.41
CA LEU A 124 25.97 2.79 -8.83
C LEU A 124 26.52 3.59 -7.64
N ASN A 125 26.29 3.13 -6.41
CA ASN A 125 26.57 3.84 -5.16
C ASN A 125 26.13 5.31 -5.22
N ASN A 126 24.91 5.55 -5.73
CA ASN A 126 24.38 6.88 -5.99
C ASN A 126 22.91 6.97 -5.54
N SER A 127 22.57 7.95 -4.72
CA SER A 127 21.22 8.17 -4.21
C SER A 127 20.16 8.57 -5.25
N LYS A 128 20.55 8.83 -6.53
CA LYS A 128 19.63 9.33 -7.57
C LYS A 128 18.73 8.23 -8.19
N GLY A 129 19.19 6.96 -8.26
CA GLY A 129 18.44 5.86 -8.85
C GLY A 129 18.06 6.08 -10.32
N ILE A 130 16.89 5.56 -10.73
CA ILE A 130 16.32 5.73 -12.06
C ILE A 130 15.83 7.19 -12.26
N PRO A 131 15.98 7.76 -13.48
CA PRO A 131 15.43 9.09 -13.76
C PRO A 131 13.94 9.19 -13.40
N GLY A 132 13.56 10.17 -12.56
CA GLY A 132 12.21 10.31 -12.05
C GLY A 132 11.11 10.38 -13.12
N LYS A 133 11.42 10.96 -14.29
CA LYS A 133 10.48 11.00 -15.44
C LYS A 133 10.20 9.59 -15.99
N LEU A 134 11.21 8.73 -16.09
CA LEU A 134 11.04 7.33 -16.55
C LEU A 134 10.26 6.52 -15.51
N LYS A 135 10.59 6.68 -14.22
CA LYS A 135 9.88 6.05 -13.12
C LYS A 135 8.39 6.40 -13.15
N LEU A 136 8.06 7.69 -13.27
CA LEU A 136 6.68 8.17 -13.36
C LEU A 136 5.96 7.64 -14.62
N LEU A 137 6.64 7.62 -15.77
CA LEU A 137 6.06 7.09 -17.01
C LEU A 137 5.70 5.62 -16.88
N LEU A 138 6.59 4.79 -16.32
CA LEU A 138 6.33 3.36 -16.09
C LEU A 138 5.15 3.17 -15.13
N GLN A 139 5.09 3.92 -14.05
CA GLN A 139 3.97 3.90 -13.11
C GLN A 139 2.64 4.24 -13.81
N MET A 140 2.62 5.29 -14.65
CA MET A 140 1.42 5.67 -15.42
C MET A 140 0.99 4.57 -16.40
N VAL A 141 1.93 3.92 -17.09
CA VAL A 141 1.62 2.84 -18.05
C VAL A 141 0.97 1.64 -17.33
N PHE A 142 1.55 1.18 -16.22
CA PHE A 142 0.97 0.06 -15.47
C PHE A 142 -0.35 0.45 -14.79
N ALA A 143 -0.48 1.67 -14.27
CA ALA A 143 -1.73 2.15 -13.70
C ALA A 143 -2.84 2.28 -14.76
N LEU A 144 -2.51 2.72 -15.98
CA LEU A 144 -3.43 2.76 -17.12
C LEU A 144 -3.94 1.35 -17.49
N ALA A 145 -3.01 0.41 -17.66
CA ALA A 145 -3.36 -0.98 -18.00
C ALA A 145 -4.27 -1.61 -16.93
N ALA A 146 -3.95 -1.41 -15.66
CA ALA A 146 -4.74 -1.88 -14.54
C ALA A 146 -6.13 -1.22 -14.49
N THR A 147 -6.22 0.09 -14.70
CA THR A 147 -7.48 0.82 -14.70
C THR A 147 -8.40 0.29 -15.80
N ILE A 148 -7.90 0.14 -17.02
CA ILE A 148 -8.67 -0.43 -18.14
C ILE A 148 -9.14 -1.84 -17.79
N TRP A 149 -8.27 -2.65 -17.20
CA TRP A 149 -8.65 -4.02 -16.79
C TRP A 149 -9.73 -4.00 -15.71
N ILE A 150 -9.59 -3.21 -14.65
CA ILE A 150 -10.61 -3.07 -13.59
C ILE A 150 -11.95 -2.59 -14.18
N MET A 151 -11.93 -1.59 -15.07
CA MET A 151 -13.14 -1.11 -15.73
C MET A 151 -13.82 -2.19 -16.56
N SER A 152 -13.06 -3.07 -17.24
CA SER A 152 -13.61 -4.17 -18.03
C SER A 152 -14.30 -5.26 -17.16
N LEU A 153 -13.92 -5.38 -15.90
CA LEU A 153 -14.52 -6.30 -14.93
C LEU A 153 -15.71 -5.70 -14.18
N THR A 154 -15.83 -4.37 -14.19
CA THR A 154 -16.85 -3.64 -13.43
C THR A 154 -18.07 -3.37 -14.31
N SER A 155 -19.26 -3.68 -13.82
CA SER A 155 -20.51 -3.42 -14.55
C SER A 155 -20.86 -1.93 -14.60
N SER A 156 -21.49 -1.49 -15.70
CA SER A 156 -22.08 -0.16 -15.81
C SER A 156 -23.24 -0.01 -14.79
N PRO A 157 -23.45 1.18 -14.17
CA PRO A 157 -22.76 2.45 -14.41
C PRO A 157 -21.45 2.62 -13.60
N LEU A 158 -21.11 1.70 -12.70
CA LEU A 158 -19.99 1.85 -11.78
C LEU A 158 -18.61 1.89 -12.48
N ALA A 159 -18.53 1.33 -13.70
CA ALA A 159 -17.24 1.24 -14.42
C ALA A 159 -16.53 2.59 -14.58
N THR A 160 -17.28 3.66 -14.85
CA THR A 160 -16.78 5.02 -15.12
C THR A 160 -17.19 6.05 -14.08
N SER A 161 -17.87 5.62 -13.01
CA SER A 161 -18.44 6.52 -12.01
C SER A 161 -17.57 6.62 -10.75
N LEU A 162 -17.53 7.84 -10.22
CA LEU A 162 -16.96 8.16 -8.92
C LEU A 162 -18.09 8.19 -7.88
N ALA A 163 -17.93 7.43 -6.80
CA ALA A 163 -18.82 7.48 -5.65
C ALA A 163 -18.33 8.52 -4.64
N LEU A 164 -19.25 9.38 -4.18
CA LEU A 164 -18.91 10.37 -3.16
C LEU A 164 -19.16 9.79 -1.76
N PRO A 165 -18.15 9.85 -0.85
CA PRO A 165 -18.39 9.57 0.56
C PRO A 165 -19.41 10.58 1.08
N PHE A 166 -20.24 10.21 2.03
CA PHE A 166 -21.35 11.00 2.61
C PHE A 166 -22.60 11.18 1.72
N PHE A 167 -22.52 11.05 0.40
CA PHE A 167 -23.64 11.24 -0.53
C PHE A 167 -23.95 9.94 -1.27
N LYS A 168 -24.78 9.11 -0.68
CA LYS A 168 -25.04 7.72 -1.10
C LYS A 168 -25.61 7.52 -2.49
N SER A 169 -26.54 8.40 -2.85
CA SER A 169 -27.24 8.33 -4.14
C SER A 169 -26.48 9.05 -5.27
N VAL A 170 -25.36 9.71 -4.95
CA VAL A 170 -24.63 10.52 -5.92
C VAL A 170 -23.48 9.71 -6.51
N LEU A 171 -23.69 9.30 -7.76
CA LEU A 171 -22.66 8.78 -8.65
C LEU A 171 -22.36 9.84 -9.70
N ILE A 172 -21.11 10.24 -9.81
CA ILE A 172 -20.67 11.17 -10.84
C ILE A 172 -20.03 10.34 -11.94
N ASP A 173 -20.71 10.23 -13.08
CA ASP A 173 -20.12 9.59 -14.25
C ASP A 173 -19.06 10.52 -14.86
N LEU A 174 -17.80 10.10 -14.78
CA LEU A 174 -16.66 10.81 -15.34
C LEU A 174 -16.33 10.37 -16.77
N GLY A 175 -17.01 9.35 -17.29
CA GLY A 175 -16.70 8.78 -18.59
C GLY A 175 -15.21 8.43 -18.72
N TRP A 176 -14.56 8.82 -19.82
CA TRP A 176 -13.13 8.57 -20.05
C TRP A 176 -12.21 9.30 -19.07
N PHE A 177 -12.66 10.39 -18.46
CA PHE A 177 -11.87 11.09 -17.44
C PHE A 177 -11.64 10.24 -16.20
N PHE A 178 -12.51 9.24 -15.94
CA PHE A 178 -12.32 8.28 -14.86
C PHE A 178 -10.97 7.52 -14.97
N VAL A 179 -10.50 7.24 -16.19
CA VAL A 179 -9.18 6.61 -16.40
C VAL A 179 -8.07 7.49 -15.87
N VAL A 180 -8.10 8.77 -16.21
CA VAL A 180 -7.09 9.74 -15.71
C VAL A 180 -7.14 9.84 -14.19
N PHE A 181 -8.34 9.90 -13.64
CA PHE A 181 -8.56 9.95 -12.19
C PHE A 181 -7.98 8.72 -11.48
N CYS A 182 -8.25 7.50 -11.97
CA CYS A 182 -7.71 6.27 -11.39
C CYS A 182 -6.19 6.19 -11.47
N ILE A 183 -5.59 6.63 -12.59
CA ILE A 183 -4.14 6.73 -12.71
C ILE A 183 -3.59 7.65 -11.62
N LEU A 184 -4.20 8.83 -11.42
CA LEU A 184 -3.79 9.75 -10.36
C LEU A 184 -3.91 9.13 -8.97
N VAL A 185 -4.97 8.36 -8.71
CA VAL A 185 -5.18 7.66 -7.43
C VAL A 185 -4.08 6.62 -7.19
N ILE A 186 -3.84 5.72 -8.16
CA ILE A 186 -2.87 4.63 -8.01
C ILE A 186 -1.43 5.18 -7.92
N VAL A 187 -1.04 6.05 -8.84
CA VAL A 187 0.31 6.64 -8.88
C VAL A 187 0.52 7.59 -7.71
N GLY A 188 -0.51 8.37 -7.37
CA GLY A 188 -0.50 9.28 -6.23
C GLY A 188 -0.32 8.53 -4.90
N ALA A 189 -1.12 7.50 -4.65
CA ALA A 189 -1.00 6.66 -3.46
C ALA A 189 0.38 6.00 -3.37
N SER A 190 0.88 5.46 -4.48
CA SER A 190 2.21 4.84 -4.56
C SER A 190 3.32 5.82 -4.14
N ASN A 191 3.36 7.00 -4.73
CA ASN A 191 4.40 7.98 -4.42
C ASN A 191 4.20 8.62 -3.03
N ALA A 192 2.97 8.73 -2.54
CA ALA A 192 2.69 9.25 -1.20
C ALA A 192 3.20 8.32 -0.10
N VAL A 193 3.01 7.00 -0.25
CA VAL A 193 3.62 6.00 0.66
C VAL A 193 5.15 6.05 0.57
N ASN A 194 5.72 6.19 -0.63
CA ASN A 194 7.16 6.30 -0.82
C ASN A 194 7.75 7.54 -0.15
N LEU A 195 7.09 8.70 -0.23
CA LEU A 195 7.51 9.91 0.47
C LEU A 195 7.42 9.79 2.00
N THR A 196 6.56 8.92 2.51
CA THR A 196 6.38 8.70 3.96
C THR A 196 7.42 7.72 4.52
N ASP A 197 8.08 6.93 3.67
CA ASP A 197 9.08 5.92 4.07
C ASP A 197 10.45 6.54 4.39
N GLY A 198 10.48 7.46 5.36
CA GLY A 198 11.71 8.16 5.77
C GLY A 198 12.24 7.76 7.15
N LEU A 199 11.43 7.13 8.00
CA LEU A 199 11.79 6.67 9.33
C LEU A 199 11.44 5.19 9.53
N ASP A 200 12.19 4.52 10.42
CA ASP A 200 12.03 3.09 10.71
C ASP A 200 10.60 2.78 11.19
N GLY A 201 9.88 1.91 10.46
CA GLY A 201 8.50 1.52 10.78
C GLY A 201 7.43 2.56 10.44
N LEU A 202 7.79 3.79 10.01
CA LEU A 202 6.83 4.86 9.83
C LEU A 202 5.78 4.55 8.76
N ALA A 203 6.19 4.13 7.56
CA ALA A 203 5.27 3.92 6.44
C ALA A 203 4.44 2.64 6.59
N ILE A 204 5.05 1.54 7.04
CA ILE A 204 4.39 0.23 7.07
C ILE A 204 3.21 0.19 8.06
N GLY A 205 3.28 0.89 9.20
CA GLY A 205 2.18 0.98 10.16
C GLY A 205 0.91 1.55 9.53
N PRO A 206 0.91 2.77 9.00
CA PRO A 206 -0.23 3.37 8.29
C PRO A 206 -0.69 2.56 7.07
N VAL A 207 0.21 1.89 6.34
CA VAL A 207 -0.17 0.96 5.25
C VAL A 207 -1.01 -0.19 5.78
N MET A 208 -0.60 -0.84 6.88
CA MET A 208 -1.38 -1.92 7.49
C MET A 208 -2.73 -1.44 8.02
N ILE A 209 -2.77 -0.25 8.63
CA ILE A 209 -4.01 0.37 9.11
C ILE A 209 -4.96 0.61 7.93
N ALA A 210 -4.48 1.23 6.85
CA ALA A 210 -5.28 1.46 5.64
C ALA A 210 -5.74 0.16 4.99
N ALA A 211 -4.86 -0.84 4.87
CA ALA A 211 -5.20 -2.16 4.33
C ALA A 211 -6.28 -2.87 5.17
N SER A 212 -6.25 -2.74 6.50
CA SER A 212 -7.28 -3.28 7.39
C SER A 212 -8.65 -2.62 7.14
N VAL A 213 -8.68 -1.30 6.95
CA VAL A 213 -9.91 -0.58 6.57
C VAL A 213 -10.42 -1.05 5.22
N PHE A 214 -9.55 -1.15 4.22
CA PHE A 214 -9.93 -1.61 2.89
C PHE A 214 -10.28 -3.10 2.84
N ALA A 215 -9.78 -3.93 3.76
CA ALA A 215 -10.28 -5.28 3.95
C ALA A 215 -11.75 -5.28 4.38
N ILE A 216 -12.12 -4.44 5.35
CA ILE A 216 -13.50 -4.28 5.81
C ILE A 216 -14.38 -3.73 4.67
N ILE A 217 -13.94 -2.65 4.00
CA ILE A 217 -14.68 -2.05 2.87
C ILE A 217 -14.91 -3.10 1.78
N SER A 218 -13.87 -3.83 1.36
CA SER A 218 -13.97 -4.85 0.30
C SER A 218 -14.98 -5.94 0.67
N TYR A 219 -14.97 -6.39 1.93
CA TYR A 219 -15.93 -7.37 2.43
C TYR A 219 -17.37 -6.85 2.35
N LEU A 220 -17.60 -5.61 2.77
CA LEU A 220 -18.92 -4.99 2.82
C LEU A 220 -19.47 -4.71 1.42
N VAL A 221 -18.68 -4.10 0.53
CA VAL A 221 -19.13 -3.78 -0.85
C VAL A 221 -19.24 -5.01 -1.74
N GLY A 222 -18.50 -6.08 -1.41
CA GLY A 222 -18.57 -7.37 -2.10
C GLY A 222 -19.74 -8.25 -1.67
N ASN A 223 -20.51 -7.84 -0.66
CA ASN A 223 -21.68 -8.57 -0.15
C ASN A 223 -22.95 -7.77 -0.38
N SER A 224 -23.91 -8.32 -1.13
CA SER A 224 -25.16 -7.64 -1.50
C SER A 224 -26.01 -7.22 -0.29
N ILE A 225 -26.05 -8.04 0.77
CA ILE A 225 -26.84 -7.75 1.98
C ILE A 225 -26.24 -6.57 2.74
N PHE A 226 -24.90 -6.58 2.94
CA PHE A 226 -24.24 -5.51 3.66
C PHE A 226 -24.19 -4.22 2.86
N SER A 227 -24.00 -4.30 1.54
CA SER A 227 -23.98 -3.11 0.69
C SER A 227 -25.36 -2.44 0.66
N ASP A 228 -26.46 -3.22 0.60
CA ASP A 228 -27.81 -2.69 0.68
C ASP A 228 -28.11 -2.07 2.05
N TYR A 229 -27.79 -2.77 3.14
CA TYR A 229 -27.96 -2.24 4.51
C TYR A 229 -27.19 -0.95 4.75
N LEU A 230 -25.95 -0.89 4.28
CA LEU A 230 -25.10 0.30 4.36
C LEU A 230 -25.45 1.31 3.26
N GLN A 231 -26.25 0.93 2.25
CA GLN A 231 -26.56 1.68 1.03
C GLN A 231 -25.27 2.17 0.33
N VAL A 232 -24.21 1.39 0.31
CA VAL A 232 -23.02 1.57 -0.51
C VAL A 232 -23.17 0.79 -1.82
N HIS A 233 -22.41 1.16 -2.83
CA HIS A 233 -22.51 0.49 -4.13
C HIS A 233 -21.97 -0.95 -4.05
N TYR A 234 -22.83 -1.90 -4.45
CA TYR A 234 -22.43 -3.31 -4.53
C TYR A 234 -21.50 -3.55 -5.72
N VAL A 235 -20.32 -4.10 -5.46
CA VAL A 235 -19.33 -4.47 -6.48
C VAL A 235 -19.12 -5.98 -6.42
N PRO A 236 -19.79 -6.76 -7.33
CA PRO A 236 -19.67 -8.21 -7.35
C PRO A 236 -18.19 -8.64 -7.47
N GLY A 237 -17.75 -9.55 -6.59
CA GLY A 237 -16.38 -10.05 -6.59
C GLY A 237 -15.36 -9.20 -5.82
N ALA A 238 -15.66 -7.96 -5.46
CA ALA A 238 -14.73 -7.13 -4.66
C ALA A 238 -14.43 -7.72 -3.28
N GLY A 239 -15.33 -8.55 -2.73
CA GLY A 239 -15.13 -9.24 -1.46
C GLY A 239 -13.86 -10.09 -1.38
N GLU A 240 -13.37 -10.62 -2.50
CA GLU A 240 -12.11 -11.38 -2.53
C GLU A 240 -10.89 -10.53 -2.18
N LEU A 241 -10.93 -9.20 -2.43
CA LEU A 241 -9.86 -8.29 -2.05
C LEU A 241 -9.65 -8.23 -0.52
N THR A 242 -10.62 -8.67 0.28
CA THR A 242 -10.45 -8.85 1.72
C THR A 242 -9.28 -9.81 2.02
N VAL A 243 -9.17 -10.90 1.25
CA VAL A 243 -8.08 -11.88 1.38
C VAL A 243 -6.74 -11.26 1.00
N PHE A 244 -6.70 -10.49 -0.08
CA PHE A 244 -5.51 -9.75 -0.52
C PHE A 244 -5.06 -8.72 0.53
N CYS A 245 -5.99 -7.92 1.07
CA CYS A 245 -5.69 -6.95 2.13
C CYS A 245 -5.24 -7.64 3.41
N GLY A 246 -5.83 -8.79 3.78
CA GLY A 246 -5.38 -9.61 4.90
C GLY A 246 -3.94 -10.11 4.71
N ALA A 247 -3.60 -10.60 3.51
CA ALA A 247 -2.24 -10.98 3.18
C ALA A 247 -1.26 -9.78 3.27
N LEU A 248 -1.69 -8.59 2.82
CA LEU A 248 -0.91 -7.36 2.92
C LEU A 248 -0.64 -6.97 4.38
N VAL A 249 -1.65 -7.05 5.25
CA VAL A 249 -1.48 -6.81 6.69
C VAL A 249 -0.52 -7.81 7.30
N GLY A 250 -0.66 -9.11 6.98
CA GLY A 250 0.24 -10.15 7.48
C GLY A 250 1.70 -9.97 7.03
N ALA A 251 1.90 -9.64 5.74
CA ALA A 251 3.22 -9.33 5.19
C ALA A 251 3.83 -8.07 5.84
N GLY A 252 3.00 -7.04 6.07
CA GLY A 252 3.39 -5.82 6.77
C GLY A 252 3.81 -6.07 8.22
N LEU A 253 3.06 -6.88 8.98
CA LEU A 253 3.42 -7.26 10.34
C LEU A 253 4.76 -8.02 10.38
N GLY A 254 4.94 -8.97 9.45
CA GLY A 254 6.19 -9.70 9.34
C GLY A 254 7.38 -8.84 8.96
N PHE A 255 7.19 -7.87 8.08
CA PHE A 255 8.22 -6.89 7.74
C PHE A 255 8.53 -5.96 8.92
N LEU A 256 7.49 -5.44 9.60
CA LEU A 256 7.65 -4.55 10.74
C LEU A 256 8.50 -5.18 11.86
N TRP A 257 8.45 -6.50 12.04
CA TRP A 257 9.32 -7.20 13.00
C TRP A 257 10.81 -6.92 12.78
N PHE A 258 11.22 -6.72 11.52
CA PHE A 258 12.61 -6.43 11.17
C PHE A 258 12.87 -4.95 10.89
N ASN A 259 11.81 -4.16 10.66
CA ASN A 259 11.90 -2.73 10.34
C ASN A 259 11.57 -1.82 11.53
N ALA A 260 11.13 -2.36 12.67
CA ALA A 260 10.95 -1.58 13.90
C ALA A 260 12.29 -0.97 14.37
N PRO A 261 12.27 0.26 14.92
CA PRO A 261 13.49 0.93 15.35
C PRO A 261 14.28 0.16 16.45
N PRO A 262 15.61 -0.07 16.30
CA PRO A 262 16.45 0.23 15.14
C PRO A 262 16.26 -0.79 14.02
N ALA A 263 16.05 -0.35 12.78
CA ALA A 263 15.71 -1.22 11.68
C ALA A 263 16.88 -2.13 11.24
N MET A 264 16.59 -3.40 11.04
CA MET A 264 17.52 -4.38 10.46
C MET A 264 17.56 -4.34 8.93
N VAL A 265 16.52 -3.77 8.30
CA VAL A 265 16.35 -3.63 6.86
C VAL A 265 15.37 -2.48 6.57
N PHE A 266 15.65 -1.66 5.55
CA PHE A 266 14.74 -0.63 5.06
C PHE A 266 13.80 -1.18 3.99
N MET A 267 12.60 -0.61 3.91
CA MET A 267 11.59 -1.01 2.95
C MET A 267 12.06 -0.76 1.51
N GLY A 268 12.61 0.41 1.25
CA GLY A 268 13.02 0.88 -0.06
C GLY A 268 11.85 1.19 -1.00
N ASP A 269 12.20 1.66 -2.19
CA ASP A 269 11.21 1.95 -3.22
C ASP A 269 10.47 0.68 -3.67
N THR A 270 11.11 -0.49 -3.56
CA THR A 270 10.51 -1.81 -3.83
C THR A 270 9.23 -2.03 -3.02
N GLY A 271 9.28 -1.74 -1.71
CA GLY A 271 8.13 -1.95 -0.82
C GLY A 271 7.15 -0.78 -0.86
N SER A 272 7.65 0.44 -0.71
CA SER A 272 6.80 1.62 -0.55
C SER A 272 5.94 1.89 -1.78
N LEU A 273 6.50 1.78 -3.00
CA LEU A 273 5.74 1.96 -4.23
C LEU A 273 4.68 0.87 -4.43
N SER A 274 5.04 -0.38 -4.15
CA SER A 274 4.12 -1.50 -4.30
C SER A 274 2.96 -1.43 -3.32
N MET A 275 3.21 -1.09 -2.06
CA MET A 275 2.16 -1.01 -1.03
C MET A 275 1.18 0.13 -1.30
N GLY A 276 1.67 1.30 -1.72
CA GLY A 276 0.80 2.41 -2.10
C GLY A 276 -0.03 2.10 -3.34
N ALA A 277 0.55 1.45 -4.35
CA ALA A 277 -0.18 1.02 -5.56
C ALA A 277 -1.23 -0.06 -5.24
N ALA A 278 -0.93 -0.98 -4.32
CA ALA A 278 -1.89 -1.96 -3.82
C ALA A 278 -3.12 -1.28 -3.20
N LEU A 279 -2.92 -0.31 -2.29
CA LEU A 279 -4.01 0.44 -1.67
C LEU A 279 -4.81 1.24 -2.72
N GLY A 280 -4.12 1.91 -3.65
CA GLY A 280 -4.75 2.65 -4.74
C GLY A 280 -5.61 1.75 -5.63
N SER A 281 -5.10 0.57 -6.02
CA SER A 281 -5.87 -0.37 -6.86
C SER A 281 -7.10 -0.93 -6.15
N VAL A 282 -6.99 -1.28 -4.85
CA VAL A 282 -8.11 -1.75 -4.04
C VAL A 282 -9.17 -0.66 -3.90
N SER A 283 -8.78 0.60 -3.70
CA SER A 283 -9.72 1.72 -3.60
C SER A 283 -10.51 1.94 -4.89
N VAL A 284 -9.86 1.81 -6.05
CA VAL A 284 -10.50 1.91 -7.37
C VAL A 284 -11.51 0.78 -7.60
N VAL A 285 -11.16 -0.48 -7.25
CA VAL A 285 -12.08 -1.61 -7.38
C VAL A 285 -13.30 -1.45 -6.47
N THR A 286 -13.08 -1.02 -5.23
CA THR A 286 -14.16 -0.87 -4.24
C THR A 286 -14.98 0.39 -4.40
N LYS A 287 -14.63 1.28 -5.33
CA LYS A 287 -15.28 2.61 -5.53
C LYS A 287 -15.19 3.51 -4.30
N HIS A 288 -14.07 3.42 -3.60
CA HIS A 288 -13.80 4.20 -2.38
C HIS A 288 -12.51 5.02 -2.50
N GLU A 289 -12.27 5.60 -3.69
CA GLU A 289 -11.07 6.37 -4.01
C GLU A 289 -10.92 7.61 -3.11
N LEU A 290 -12.02 8.32 -2.88
CA LEU A 290 -12.03 9.49 -1.99
C LEU A 290 -11.90 9.09 -0.51
N VAL A 291 -12.39 7.91 -0.14
CA VAL A 291 -12.19 7.37 1.22
C VAL A 291 -10.71 7.04 1.45
N LEU A 292 -9.97 6.63 0.41
CA LEU A 292 -8.52 6.44 0.51
C LEU A 292 -7.81 7.74 0.90
N VAL A 293 -8.28 8.92 0.44
CA VAL A 293 -7.72 10.21 0.82
C VAL A 293 -7.87 10.47 2.33
N ILE A 294 -8.97 9.99 2.93
CA ILE A 294 -9.22 10.11 4.37
C ILE A 294 -8.40 9.08 5.14
N VAL A 295 -8.55 7.80 4.80
CA VAL A 295 -7.86 6.67 5.46
C VAL A 295 -6.34 6.78 5.32
N GLY A 296 -5.87 7.15 4.14
CA GLY A 296 -4.48 7.43 3.84
C GLY A 296 -4.06 8.87 4.10
N GLY A 297 -4.83 9.63 4.89
CA GLY A 297 -4.62 11.07 5.09
C GLY A 297 -3.25 11.43 5.65
N LEU A 298 -2.59 10.52 6.37
CA LEU A 298 -1.20 10.71 6.77
C LEU A 298 -0.27 10.81 5.55
N PHE A 299 -0.41 9.92 4.57
CA PHE A 299 0.38 9.95 3.33
C PHE A 299 0.08 11.22 2.52
N VAL A 300 -1.19 11.66 2.54
CA VAL A 300 -1.62 12.91 1.91
C VAL A 300 -0.94 14.10 2.59
N LEU A 301 -0.94 14.17 3.92
CA LEU A 301 -0.29 15.25 4.68
C LEU A 301 1.21 15.32 4.40
N GLU A 302 1.89 14.18 4.38
CA GLU A 302 3.32 14.11 4.05
C GLU A 302 3.57 14.65 2.63
N THR A 303 2.79 14.20 1.64
CA THR A 303 2.92 14.63 0.25
C THR A 303 2.61 16.11 0.08
N VAL A 304 1.52 16.60 0.68
CA VAL A 304 1.13 18.01 0.63
C VAL A 304 2.21 18.89 1.26
N SER A 305 2.84 18.45 2.35
CA SER A 305 3.94 19.19 2.97
C SER A 305 5.12 19.40 2.01
N VAL A 306 5.45 18.38 1.21
CA VAL A 306 6.49 18.49 0.18
C VAL A 306 6.07 19.45 -0.93
N ILE A 307 4.84 19.33 -1.42
CA ILE A 307 4.32 20.23 -2.47
C ILE A 307 4.35 21.69 -2.00
N VAL A 308 3.83 21.97 -0.80
CA VAL A 308 3.83 23.31 -0.20
C VAL A 308 5.25 23.84 -0.04
N GLN A 309 6.17 23.03 0.46
CA GLN A 309 7.56 23.41 0.63
C GLN A 309 8.21 23.79 -0.72
N VAL A 310 8.04 22.95 -1.74
CA VAL A 310 8.63 23.16 -3.06
C VAL A 310 8.03 24.40 -3.75
N VAL A 311 6.71 24.55 -3.69
CA VAL A 311 6.02 25.72 -4.28
C VAL A 311 6.44 27.02 -3.60
N SER A 312 6.42 27.04 -2.24
CA SER A 312 6.86 28.21 -1.49
C SER A 312 8.31 28.60 -1.80
N PHE A 313 9.21 27.62 -1.81
CA PHE A 313 10.62 27.88 -2.09
C PHE A 313 10.85 28.42 -3.50
N LYS A 314 10.15 27.85 -4.51
CA LYS A 314 10.24 28.34 -5.90
C LYS A 314 9.67 29.74 -6.09
N LEU A 315 8.59 30.08 -5.38
CA LEU A 315 7.91 31.38 -5.56
C LEU A 315 8.49 32.50 -4.69
N THR A 316 8.95 32.16 -3.46
CA THR A 316 9.32 33.18 -2.47
C THR A 316 10.77 33.07 -1.97
N GLY A 317 11.49 31.98 -2.32
CA GLY A 317 12.81 31.67 -1.76
C GLY A 317 12.81 31.25 -0.28
N LYS A 318 11.62 31.14 0.34
CA LYS A 318 11.49 30.84 1.78
C LYS A 318 10.94 29.43 2.00
N ARG A 319 11.46 28.76 3.02
CA ARG A 319 10.95 27.47 3.49
C ARG A 319 9.78 27.66 4.45
N VAL A 320 8.69 26.89 4.28
CA VAL A 320 7.54 26.84 5.21
C VAL A 320 7.88 25.94 6.40
N PHE A 321 8.42 24.76 6.11
CA PHE A 321 8.86 23.79 7.10
C PHE A 321 10.39 23.80 7.21
N GLN A 322 10.95 23.43 8.37
CA GLN A 322 12.39 23.29 8.53
C GLN A 322 12.97 22.28 7.54
N MET A 323 12.21 21.18 7.33
CA MET A 323 12.45 20.17 6.31
C MET A 323 11.11 19.55 5.90
N ALA A 324 10.97 19.07 4.68
CA ALA A 324 9.83 18.28 4.21
C ALA A 324 10.37 16.94 3.69
N PRO A 325 9.59 15.85 3.85
CA PRO A 325 8.23 15.72 4.43
C PRO A 325 8.13 16.06 5.94
N LEU A 326 6.89 16.04 6.51
CA LEU A 326 6.61 16.51 7.87
C LEU A 326 7.37 15.72 8.96
N HIS A 327 7.60 14.43 8.81
CA HIS A 327 8.36 13.65 9.79
C HIS A 327 9.76 14.24 10.00
N HIS A 328 10.46 14.67 8.95
CA HIS A 328 11.76 15.33 9.06
C HIS A 328 11.68 16.71 9.72
N HIS A 329 10.54 17.42 9.57
CA HIS A 329 10.33 18.66 10.30
C HIS A 329 10.32 18.44 11.81
N PHE A 330 9.67 17.36 12.29
CA PHE A 330 9.65 17.04 13.71
C PHE A 330 10.99 16.51 14.22
N GLU A 331 11.75 15.76 13.40
CA GLU A 331 13.13 15.39 13.74
C GLU A 331 14.01 16.64 13.93
N LYS A 332 13.94 17.60 13.00
CA LYS A 332 14.67 18.89 13.13
C LYS A 332 14.24 19.70 14.34
N LYS A 333 13.04 19.48 14.87
CA LYS A 333 12.59 20.04 16.16
C LYS A 333 13.08 19.25 17.38
N GLY A 334 13.84 18.18 17.20
CA GLY A 334 14.43 17.40 18.29
C GLY A 334 13.51 16.28 18.83
N TRP A 335 12.45 15.90 18.13
CA TRP A 335 11.65 14.74 18.54
C TRP A 335 12.39 13.45 18.23
N ALA A 336 12.34 12.49 19.16
CA ALA A 336 12.90 11.16 18.94
C ALA A 336 12.09 10.41 17.86
N GLU A 337 12.79 9.67 16.98
CA GLU A 337 12.20 8.91 15.88
C GLU A 337 11.04 8.00 16.32
N PRO A 338 11.15 7.17 17.38
CA PRO A 338 10.04 6.33 17.82
C PRO A 338 8.81 7.14 18.27
N THR A 339 9.02 8.33 18.81
CA THR A 339 7.92 9.21 19.23
C THR A 339 7.15 9.75 18.02
N ILE A 340 7.85 10.10 16.93
CA ILE A 340 7.23 10.55 15.69
C ILE A 340 6.42 9.39 15.10
N VAL A 341 7.01 8.21 14.99
CA VAL A 341 6.40 7.00 14.43
C VAL A 341 5.10 6.65 15.15
N ILE A 342 5.14 6.55 16.49
CA ILE A 342 3.95 6.19 17.28
C ILE A 342 2.85 7.26 17.15
N ARG A 343 3.20 8.54 17.20
CA ARG A 343 2.22 9.63 17.05
C ARG A 343 1.57 9.63 15.67
N PHE A 344 2.33 9.36 14.63
CA PHE A 344 1.83 9.26 13.26
C PHE A 344 0.94 8.04 13.07
N TRP A 345 1.23 6.91 13.72
CA TRP A 345 0.33 5.75 13.73
C TRP A 345 -0.99 6.07 14.44
N ILE A 346 -0.96 6.82 15.54
CA ILE A 346 -2.18 7.27 16.22
C ILE A 346 -3.01 8.16 15.29
N ILE A 347 -2.40 9.11 14.58
CA ILE A 347 -3.08 9.94 13.59
C ILE A 347 -3.68 9.07 12.47
N ALA A 348 -2.90 8.12 11.93
CA ALA A 348 -3.38 7.20 10.90
C ALA A 348 -4.58 6.37 11.39
N MET A 349 -4.58 5.93 12.66
CA MET A 349 -5.70 5.20 13.26
C MET A 349 -6.96 6.08 13.39
N ILE A 350 -6.80 7.33 13.81
CA ILE A 350 -7.92 8.29 13.89
C ILE A 350 -8.53 8.52 12.50
N LEU A 351 -7.68 8.71 11.49
CA LEU A 351 -8.11 8.89 10.09
C LEU A 351 -8.77 7.62 9.52
N ALA A 352 -8.29 6.45 9.91
CA ALA A 352 -8.89 5.17 9.55
C ALA A 352 -10.30 5.02 10.13
N LEU A 353 -10.49 5.38 11.40
CA LEU A 353 -11.82 5.38 12.04
C LEU A 353 -12.76 6.41 11.37
N ALA A 354 -12.25 7.60 11.04
CA ALA A 354 -13.00 8.60 10.29
C ALA A 354 -13.42 8.07 8.90
N GLY A 355 -12.51 7.39 8.19
CA GLY A 355 -12.82 6.75 6.91
C GLY A 355 -13.88 5.64 7.04
N LEU A 356 -13.80 4.77 8.04
CA LEU A 356 -14.84 3.77 8.32
C LEU A 356 -16.18 4.41 8.67
N ALA A 357 -16.17 5.52 9.41
CA ALA A 357 -17.40 6.23 9.76
C ALA A 357 -18.14 6.73 8.50
N THR A 358 -17.44 7.06 7.40
CA THR A 358 -18.07 7.47 6.14
C THR A 358 -19.01 6.42 5.56
N LEU A 359 -18.82 5.12 5.88
CA LEU A 359 -19.69 4.05 5.42
C LEU A 359 -21.11 4.15 5.99
N LYS A 360 -21.27 4.76 7.16
CA LYS A 360 -22.57 4.87 7.85
C LYS A 360 -23.04 6.31 8.09
N LEU A 361 -22.12 7.29 8.11
CA LEU A 361 -22.48 8.70 8.25
C LEU A 361 -23.27 9.20 7.04
N ARG A 362 -24.47 9.75 7.31
CA ARG A 362 -25.43 10.22 6.32
C ARG A 362 -26.36 11.24 6.90
#